data_ac82b1bf84908eda0a5c82fb33228084
#
_entry.id   ac82b1bf84908eda0a5c82fb33228084
#
_cell.length_a   1.000
_cell.length_b   1.000
_cell.length_c   1.000
_cell.angle_alpha   90.00
_cell.angle_beta   90.00
_cell.angle_gamma   90.00
#
_symmetry.space_group_name_H-M   'P 1'
#
loop_
_entity.id
_entity.type
_entity.pdbx_description
1 polymer ?
#
loop_
_entity_poly.entity_id
_entity_poly.type
_entity_poly.pdbx_seq_one_letter_code
_entity_poly.pdbx_strand_id
1 'polypeptide(L)'
;MKIVCLGDSLTTGYNLAPGEGWVDLLNRETPHLWVNAGVAGDTSTGLLVRLQSQALPQKPDMVLFMGGDNDIMLTGSADQAKSAVMAMVHQCVAAGVRPVVGIPYPVRTIPAQWQPVCDMDRALEASAEYVRW
;
A
#
# COMPACT_ATOMS: atom_id res chain seq x y z
N MET A 1 -13.44 -16.00 0.95
CA MET A 1 -13.51 -14.54 0.82
C MET A 1 -12.71 -14.10 -0.39
N LYS A 2 -13.13 -13.02 -1.04
CA LYS A 2 -12.36 -12.30 -2.04
C LYS A 2 -11.67 -11.09 -1.41
N ILE A 3 -10.36 -11.04 -1.48
CA ILE A 3 -9.52 -10.03 -0.84
C ILE A 3 -8.73 -9.30 -1.92
N VAL A 4 -8.90 -8.00 -2.05
CA VAL A 4 -8.10 -7.18 -2.97
C VAL A 4 -6.97 -6.54 -2.20
N CYS A 5 -5.73 -6.85 -2.59
CA CYS A 5 -4.51 -6.29 -2.02
C CYS A 5 -4.10 -5.06 -2.83
N LEU A 6 -4.48 -3.90 -2.36
CA LEU A 6 -4.22 -2.61 -2.99
C LEU A 6 -2.91 -2.04 -2.43
N GLY A 7 -1.92 -1.89 -3.27
CA GLY A 7 -0.60 -1.47 -2.82
C GLY A 7 0.35 -1.02 -3.93
N ASP A 8 1.59 -0.85 -3.55
CA ASP A 8 2.69 -0.43 -4.42
C ASP A 8 3.61 -1.60 -4.82
N SER A 9 4.91 -1.36 -4.95
CA SER A 9 5.90 -2.37 -5.31
C SER A 9 6.01 -3.52 -4.30
N LEU A 10 5.77 -3.27 -3.02
CA LEU A 10 5.77 -4.32 -1.99
C LEU A 10 4.61 -5.30 -2.19
N THR A 11 3.53 -4.84 -2.78
CA THR A 11 2.37 -5.68 -3.10
C THR A 11 2.52 -6.38 -4.45
N THR A 12 3.14 -5.74 -5.45
CA THR A 12 3.38 -6.40 -6.76
C THR A 12 4.28 -7.62 -6.64
N GLY A 13 5.16 -7.67 -5.66
CA GLY A 13 6.28 -8.63 -5.62
C GLY A 13 7.46 -8.16 -6.45
N TYR A 14 7.75 -6.87 -6.47
CA TYR A 14 8.86 -6.27 -7.21
C TYR A 14 10.18 -6.98 -6.88
N ASN A 15 10.96 -7.31 -7.91
CA ASN A 15 12.21 -8.07 -7.85
C ASN A 15 12.08 -9.55 -7.41
N LEU A 16 10.87 -10.08 -7.33
CA LEU A 16 10.64 -11.51 -7.10
C LEU A 16 10.29 -12.21 -8.41
N ALA A 17 10.56 -13.50 -8.49
CA ALA A 17 10.09 -14.31 -9.61
C ALA A 17 8.55 -14.44 -9.57
N PRO A 18 7.91 -14.67 -10.71
CA PRO A 18 6.46 -14.88 -10.77
C PRO A 18 6.03 -16.02 -9.83
N GLY A 19 5.04 -15.76 -8.99
CA GLY A 19 4.53 -16.72 -8.01
C GLY A 19 5.25 -16.74 -6.67
N GLU A 20 6.28 -15.91 -6.46
CA GLU A 20 7.01 -15.80 -5.19
C GLU A 20 6.54 -14.63 -4.32
N GLY A 21 5.69 -13.76 -4.85
CA GLY A 21 5.10 -12.66 -4.08
C GLY A 21 4.19 -13.16 -2.95
N TRP A 22 4.10 -12.39 -1.88
CA TRP A 22 3.30 -12.78 -0.72
C TRP A 22 1.80 -12.99 -1.06
N VAL A 23 1.27 -12.25 -2.04
CA VAL A 23 -0.11 -12.45 -2.51
C VAL A 23 -0.27 -13.80 -3.21
N ASP A 24 0.73 -14.20 -4.01
CA ASP A 24 0.72 -15.50 -4.68
C ASP A 24 0.84 -16.65 -3.68
N LEU A 25 1.67 -16.47 -2.65
CA LEU A 25 1.80 -17.45 -1.55
C LEU A 25 0.47 -17.63 -0.84
N LEU A 26 -0.20 -16.54 -0.47
CA LEU A 26 -1.51 -16.60 0.19
C LEU A 26 -2.58 -17.26 -0.67
N ASN A 27 -2.56 -17.05 -2.00
CA ASN A 27 -3.46 -17.76 -2.91
C ASN A 27 -3.23 -19.27 -2.94
N ARG A 28 -1.98 -19.73 -2.72
CA ARG A 28 -1.67 -21.17 -2.69
C ARG A 28 -1.96 -21.80 -1.34
N GLU A 29 -1.79 -21.05 -0.26
CA GLU A 29 -1.79 -21.60 1.10
C GLU A 29 -3.11 -21.40 1.84
N THR A 30 -4.02 -20.58 1.30
CA THR A 30 -5.30 -20.29 1.94
C THR A 30 -6.49 -20.57 1.01
N PRO A 31 -7.69 -20.86 1.56
CA PRO A 31 -8.88 -21.07 0.75
C PRO A 31 -9.53 -19.77 0.25
N HIS A 32 -8.82 -18.68 0.27
CA HIS A 32 -9.32 -17.35 -0.12
C HIS A 32 -8.78 -16.93 -1.47
N LEU A 33 -9.54 -16.10 -2.18
CA LEU A 33 -9.08 -15.47 -3.42
C LEU A 33 -8.38 -14.14 -3.07
N TRP A 34 -7.07 -14.11 -3.24
CA TRP A 34 -6.25 -12.91 -3.06
C TRP A 34 -5.95 -12.29 -4.43
N VAL A 35 -6.39 -11.08 -4.64
CA VAL A 35 -6.18 -10.34 -5.90
C VAL A 35 -5.06 -9.34 -5.69
N ASN A 36 -3.95 -9.52 -6.43
CA ASN A 36 -2.85 -8.57 -6.42
C ASN A 36 -3.22 -7.33 -7.23
N ALA A 37 -3.44 -6.23 -6.58
CA ALA A 37 -3.68 -4.91 -7.16
C ALA A 37 -2.53 -3.94 -6.81
N GLY A 38 -1.30 -4.46 -6.71
CA GLY A 38 -0.10 -3.65 -6.54
C GLY A 38 0.30 -2.96 -7.84
N VAL A 39 0.83 -1.74 -7.72
CA VAL A 39 1.47 -1.01 -8.82
C VAL A 39 2.75 -0.39 -8.31
N ALA A 40 3.89 -0.80 -8.87
CA ALA A 40 5.19 -0.30 -8.44
C ALA A 40 5.29 1.23 -8.58
N GLY A 41 5.79 1.88 -7.55
CA GLY A 41 5.95 3.34 -7.51
C GLY A 41 4.68 4.12 -7.20
N ASP A 42 3.55 3.46 -6.98
CA ASP A 42 2.29 4.17 -6.73
C ASP A 42 2.31 4.93 -5.39
N THR A 43 1.63 6.05 -5.39
CA THR A 43 1.47 6.90 -4.21
C THR A 43 0.16 6.58 -3.49
N SER A 44 0.02 7.03 -2.26
CA SER A 44 -1.22 6.85 -1.50
C SER A 44 -2.44 7.48 -2.18
N THR A 45 -2.26 8.60 -2.86
CA THR A 45 -3.32 9.21 -3.68
C THR A 45 -3.70 8.32 -4.86
N GLY A 46 -2.72 7.75 -5.55
CA GLY A 46 -2.95 6.79 -6.63
C GLY A 46 -3.68 5.53 -6.15
N LEU A 47 -3.28 5.00 -4.99
CA LEU A 47 -3.97 3.88 -4.35
C LEU A 47 -5.44 4.21 -4.06
N LEU A 48 -5.72 5.41 -3.56
CA LEU A 48 -7.08 5.84 -3.24
C LEU A 48 -7.95 5.96 -4.50
N VAL A 49 -7.41 6.47 -5.60
CA VAL A 49 -8.10 6.49 -6.91
C VAL A 49 -8.40 5.07 -7.38
N ARG A 50 -7.44 4.15 -7.26
CA ARG A 50 -7.61 2.75 -7.66
C ARG A 50 -8.52 1.95 -6.73
N LEU A 51 -8.70 2.37 -5.48
CA LEU A 51 -9.72 1.80 -4.62
C LEU A 51 -11.09 1.88 -5.28
N GLN A 52 -11.47 3.06 -5.77
CA GLN A 52 -12.78 3.29 -6.41
C GLN A 52 -12.87 2.70 -7.80
N SER A 53 -11.82 2.82 -8.61
CA SER A 53 -11.86 2.43 -10.03
C SER A 53 -11.56 0.95 -10.27
N GLN A 54 -10.84 0.28 -9.37
CA GLN A 54 -10.35 -1.07 -9.58
C GLN A 54 -10.72 -2.05 -8.47
N ALA A 55 -10.64 -1.66 -7.19
CA ALA A 55 -10.85 -2.58 -6.08
C ALA A 55 -12.33 -2.76 -5.76
N LEU A 56 -13.06 -1.71 -5.42
CA LEU A 56 -14.47 -1.77 -5.04
C LEU A 56 -15.39 -2.33 -6.14
N PRO A 57 -15.18 -2.01 -7.46
CA PRO A 57 -16.00 -2.61 -8.51
C PRO A 57 -15.92 -4.14 -8.60
N GLN A 58 -14.87 -4.75 -8.05
CA GLN A 58 -14.74 -6.19 -7.96
C GLN A 58 -15.60 -6.83 -6.87
N LYS A 59 -16.30 -6.02 -6.08
CA LYS A 59 -17.13 -6.46 -4.94
C LYS A 59 -16.35 -7.38 -4.00
N PRO A 60 -15.22 -6.94 -3.44
CA PRO A 60 -14.44 -7.75 -2.52
C PRO A 60 -15.13 -7.83 -1.15
N ASP A 61 -14.84 -8.88 -0.39
CA ASP A 61 -15.20 -8.97 1.01
C ASP A 61 -14.29 -8.11 1.88
N MET A 62 -13.05 -7.92 1.41
CA MET A 62 -11.99 -7.19 2.12
C MET A 62 -11.07 -6.46 1.14
N VAL A 63 -10.63 -5.28 1.51
CA VAL A 63 -9.50 -4.59 0.86
C VAL A 63 -8.38 -4.45 1.87
N LEU A 64 -7.22 -5.01 1.53
CA LEU A 64 -5.98 -4.79 2.25
C LEU A 64 -5.23 -3.65 1.55
N PHE A 65 -5.00 -2.56 2.27
CA PHE A 65 -4.30 -1.38 1.78
C PHE A 65 -2.90 -1.33 2.39
N MET A 66 -1.88 -1.31 1.58
CA MET A 66 -0.48 -1.17 2.03
C MET A 66 0.27 -0.22 1.10
N GLY A 67 0.62 0.96 1.60
CA GLY A 67 1.32 1.98 0.84
C GLY A 67 1.62 3.22 1.68
N GLY A 68 2.17 4.23 1.05
CA GLY A 68 2.54 5.50 1.66
C GLY A 68 4.05 5.78 1.69
N ASP A 69 4.89 4.76 1.58
CA ASP A 69 6.35 4.94 1.59
C ASP A 69 6.85 5.79 0.41
N ASN A 70 6.23 5.65 -0.77
CA ASN A 70 6.60 6.46 -1.93
C ASN A 70 6.29 7.95 -1.70
N ASP A 71 5.15 8.28 -1.07
CA ASP A 71 4.82 9.66 -0.68
C ASP A 71 5.85 10.21 0.30
N ILE A 72 6.17 9.42 1.31
CA ILE A 72 7.11 9.79 2.38
C ILE A 72 8.51 10.05 1.80
N MET A 73 8.98 9.19 0.90
CA MET A 73 10.27 9.38 0.24
C MET A 73 10.29 10.63 -0.65
N LEU A 74 9.20 10.91 -1.35
CA LEU A 74 9.11 12.05 -2.27
C LEU A 74 8.90 13.39 -1.55
N THR A 75 8.13 13.40 -0.47
CA THR A 75 7.71 14.66 0.19
C THR A 75 8.38 14.92 1.53
N GLY A 76 8.94 13.89 2.16
CA GLY A 76 9.44 13.98 3.54
C GLY A 76 8.33 14.16 4.59
N SER A 77 7.08 13.79 4.26
CA SER A 77 5.91 13.91 5.14
C SER A 77 5.03 12.66 5.08
N ALA A 78 4.43 12.29 6.20
CA ALA A 78 3.46 11.21 6.31
C ALA A 78 2.00 11.67 6.10
N ASP A 79 1.75 12.96 5.92
CA ASP A 79 0.40 13.52 5.93
C ASP A 79 -0.50 12.97 4.82
N GLN A 80 0.04 12.85 3.61
CA GLN A 80 -0.66 12.27 2.47
C GLN A 80 -1.02 10.80 2.72
N ALA A 81 -0.08 10.02 3.23
CA ALA A 81 -0.30 8.60 3.52
C ALA A 81 -1.38 8.43 4.59
N LYS A 82 -1.33 9.19 5.67
CA LYS A 82 -2.34 9.18 6.74
C LYS A 82 -3.73 9.56 6.20
N SER A 83 -3.81 10.64 5.44
CA SER A 83 -5.08 11.09 4.85
C SER A 83 -5.68 10.03 3.91
N ALA A 84 -4.86 9.39 3.09
CA ALA A 84 -5.31 8.35 2.18
C ALA A 84 -5.81 7.10 2.92
N VAL A 85 -5.10 6.66 3.97
CA VAL A 85 -5.53 5.54 4.81
C VAL A 85 -6.89 5.82 5.44
N MET A 86 -7.08 7.00 6.02
CA MET A 86 -8.36 7.40 6.61
C MET A 86 -9.49 7.39 5.57
N ALA A 87 -9.25 7.97 4.41
CA ALA A 87 -10.23 8.00 3.32
C ALA A 87 -10.55 6.59 2.82
N MET A 88 -9.55 5.71 2.67
CA MET A 88 -9.73 4.31 2.27
C MET A 88 -10.62 3.57 3.27
N VAL A 89 -10.34 3.69 4.55
CA VAL A 89 -11.14 3.05 5.60
C VAL A 89 -12.61 3.50 5.52
N HIS A 90 -12.84 4.82 5.43
CA HIS A 90 -14.19 5.38 5.33
C HIS A 90 -14.93 4.88 4.08
N GLN A 91 -14.26 4.85 2.92
CA GLN A 91 -14.88 4.40 1.67
C GLN A 91 -15.19 2.92 1.67
N CYS A 92 -14.31 2.08 2.21
CA CYS A 92 -14.55 0.65 2.36
C CYS A 92 -15.75 0.40 3.28
N VAL A 93 -15.80 1.04 4.43
CA VAL A 93 -16.92 0.90 5.39
C VAL A 93 -18.23 1.35 4.74
N ALA A 94 -18.25 2.48 4.04
CA ALA A 94 -19.43 2.97 3.33
C ALA A 94 -19.90 2.00 2.22
N ALA A 95 -18.98 1.25 1.62
CA ALA A 95 -19.27 0.22 0.61
C ALA A 95 -19.62 -1.15 1.21
N GLY A 96 -19.62 -1.31 2.53
CA GLY A 96 -19.83 -2.59 3.21
C GLY A 96 -18.66 -3.57 3.06
N VAL A 97 -17.47 -3.07 2.75
CA VAL A 97 -16.24 -3.85 2.56
C VAL A 97 -15.36 -3.71 3.79
N ARG A 98 -14.76 -4.79 4.24
CA ARG A 98 -13.84 -4.77 5.38
C ARG A 98 -12.50 -4.14 5.00
N PRO A 99 -12.10 -3.01 5.61
CA PRO A 99 -10.76 -2.46 5.41
C PRO A 99 -9.73 -3.15 6.31
N VAL A 100 -8.56 -3.38 5.77
CA VAL A 100 -7.36 -3.80 6.51
C VAL A 100 -6.20 -2.94 6.07
N VAL A 101 -5.46 -2.40 7.04
CA VAL A 101 -4.27 -1.58 6.78
C VAL A 101 -3.04 -2.42 7.06
N GLY A 102 -2.24 -2.64 6.04
CA GLY A 102 -0.91 -3.20 6.17
C GLY A 102 0.07 -2.10 6.59
N ILE A 103 0.78 -2.32 7.69
CA ILE A 103 1.80 -1.40 8.16
C ILE A 103 3.12 -1.79 7.50
N PRO A 104 3.72 -0.93 6.64
CA PRO A 104 5.01 -1.21 6.05
C PRO A 104 6.12 -1.15 7.11
N TYR A 105 7.28 -1.73 6.81
CA TYR A 105 8.46 -1.49 7.62
C TYR A 105 8.89 -0.03 7.55
N PRO A 106 9.40 0.55 8.64
CA PRO A 106 9.93 1.91 8.58
C PRO A 106 11.11 1.96 7.59
N VAL A 107 11.11 2.97 6.74
CA VAL A 107 12.22 3.22 5.82
C VAL A 107 13.46 3.51 6.64
N ARG A 108 14.53 2.77 6.38
CA ARG A 108 15.82 2.91 7.07
C ARG A 108 16.90 3.45 6.16
N THR A 109 16.74 3.23 4.85
CA THR A 109 17.66 3.71 3.82
C THR A 109 16.86 4.15 2.61
N ILE A 110 17.36 5.19 1.93
CA ILE A 110 16.77 5.65 0.67
C ILE A 110 17.68 5.16 -0.47
N PRO A 111 17.13 4.46 -1.48
CA PRO A 111 17.91 4.03 -2.64
C PRO A 111 18.65 5.19 -3.29
N ALA A 112 19.85 4.95 -3.80
CA ALA A 112 20.73 5.99 -4.33
C ALA A 112 20.08 6.84 -5.43
N GLN A 113 19.23 6.24 -6.28
CA GLN A 113 18.52 6.96 -7.34
C GLN A 113 17.50 7.99 -6.81
N TRP A 114 17.03 7.86 -5.57
CA TRP A 114 16.07 8.79 -4.97
C TRP A 114 16.73 9.86 -4.10
N GLN A 115 17.99 9.66 -3.67
CA GLN A 115 18.69 10.58 -2.78
C GLN A 115 18.77 12.02 -3.32
N PRO A 116 18.95 12.26 -4.64
CA PRO A 116 18.99 13.63 -5.16
C PRO A 116 17.69 14.42 -5.04
N VAL A 117 16.54 13.73 -4.89
CA VAL A 117 15.20 14.34 -4.85
C VAL A 117 14.52 14.20 -3.49
N CYS A 118 15.13 13.47 -2.56
CA CYS A 118 14.60 13.24 -1.22
C CYS A 118 15.42 13.96 -0.16
N ASP A 119 14.75 14.63 0.78
CA ASP A 119 15.34 14.99 2.06
C ASP A 119 15.34 13.73 2.94
N MET A 120 16.52 13.12 3.09
CA MET A 120 16.67 11.83 3.75
C MET A 120 16.25 11.87 5.22
N ASP A 121 16.66 12.91 5.95
CA ASP A 121 16.35 12.99 7.37
C ASP A 121 14.86 13.15 7.61
N ARG A 122 14.20 14.00 6.83
CA ARG A 122 12.75 14.18 6.89
C ARG A 122 11.99 12.91 6.51
N ALA A 123 12.43 12.21 5.48
CA ALA A 123 11.80 10.97 5.05
C ALA A 123 11.91 9.88 6.13
N LEU A 124 13.06 9.74 6.78
CA LEU A 124 13.24 8.77 7.86
C LEU A 124 12.36 9.09 9.09
N GLU A 125 12.28 10.36 9.48
CA GLU A 125 11.41 10.81 10.56
C GLU A 125 9.93 10.57 10.23
N ALA A 126 9.49 10.95 9.04
CA ALA A 126 8.11 10.78 8.58
C ALA A 126 7.71 9.30 8.47
N SER A 127 8.62 8.43 8.02
CA SER A 127 8.39 6.99 7.99
C SER A 127 8.20 6.42 9.39
N ALA A 128 9.06 6.80 10.34
CA ALA A 128 8.92 6.39 11.73
C ALA A 128 7.62 6.90 12.37
N GLU A 129 7.19 8.12 12.03
CA GLU A 129 5.91 8.68 12.46
C GLU A 129 4.74 7.88 11.89
N TYR A 130 4.76 7.57 10.60
CA TYR A 130 3.70 6.83 9.92
C TYR A 130 3.51 5.43 10.52
N VAL A 131 4.60 4.73 10.77
CA VAL A 131 4.54 3.38 11.37
C VAL A 131 3.97 3.40 12.80
N ARG A 132 4.23 4.45 13.55
CA ARG A 132 3.70 4.60 14.92
C ARG A 132 2.24 5.08 14.98
N TRP A 133 1.78 5.76 13.95
CA TRP A 133 0.42 6.28 13.86
C TRP A 133 -0.62 5.17 13.66
#